data_a1718edd144ef576b94fc973df0287b4
#
_entry.id   a1718edd144ef576b94fc973df0287b4
#
_cell.length_a   1.000
_cell.length_b   1.000
_cell.length_c   1.000
_cell.angle_alpha   90.00
_cell.angle_beta   90.00
_cell.angle_gamma   90.00
#
_symmetry.space_group_name_H-M   'P 1'
#
loop_
_entity.id
_entity.type
_entity.pdbx_description
1 polymer ?
#
loop_
_entity_poly.entity_id
_entity_poly.type
_entity_poly.pdbx_seq_one_letter_code
_entity_poly.pdbx_strand_id
1 'polypeptide(L)'
;MPNHPAPAFDRRPTVDAADLTAVNENPAEFEAIYRAYIQPVFRYLCNRVGDRQEAEELTAQTFLAVMERLPAYKHNGHFPAWLFSIARHKAADYFRRLGRHPDADLAEDLPQPSAENQSGFDDTELRNLSTLITSLPEDDQELLRLRYVAELSFAEISALQGRKIDAVKKTLYRLLARLQKQMEAADE
;
A
#
# COMPACT_ATOMS: atom_id res chain seq x y z
N MET A 1 10.90 0.90 26.61
CA MET A 1 10.62 1.04 25.19
C MET A 1 10.87 -0.31 24.54
N PRO A 2 9.87 -1.13 24.18
CA PRO A 2 10.13 -2.35 23.43
C PRO A 2 10.62 -1.96 22.05
N ASN A 3 11.84 -2.38 21.76
CA ASN A 3 12.48 -2.26 20.45
C ASN A 3 11.78 -3.25 19.52
N HIS A 4 10.68 -2.83 18.89
CA HIS A 4 10.05 -3.63 17.86
C HIS A 4 11.00 -3.65 16.66
N PRO A 5 11.54 -4.81 16.25
CA PRO A 5 12.43 -4.86 15.10
C PRO A 5 11.64 -4.34 13.91
N ALA A 6 12.19 -3.33 13.24
CA ALA A 6 11.61 -2.85 12.00
C ALA A 6 11.47 -4.07 11.07
N PRO A 7 10.26 -4.35 10.55
CA PRO A 7 10.11 -5.44 9.60
C PRO A 7 11.08 -5.22 8.45
N ALA A 8 11.66 -6.30 7.96
CA ALA A 8 12.72 -6.30 6.93
C ALA A 8 12.15 -5.85 5.57
N PHE A 9 11.68 -4.60 5.47
CA PHE A 9 11.14 -4.00 4.25
C PHE A 9 12.22 -3.48 3.29
N ASP A 10 13.47 -3.85 3.53
CA ASP A 10 14.63 -3.37 2.76
C ASP A 10 15.01 -4.29 1.59
N ARG A 11 14.09 -5.17 1.14
CA ARG A 11 14.36 -6.19 0.11
C ARG A 11 13.73 -5.90 -1.25
N ARG A 12 13.16 -4.72 -1.46
CA ARG A 12 12.77 -4.38 -2.83
C ARG A 12 14.02 -4.05 -3.63
N PRO A 13 14.12 -4.56 -4.89
CA PRO A 13 15.09 -4.02 -5.80
C PRO A 13 14.83 -2.51 -5.88
N THR A 14 15.76 -1.72 -5.39
CA THR A 14 15.77 -0.28 -5.62
C THR A 14 15.99 -0.13 -7.11
N VAL A 15 14.96 0.31 -7.83
CA VAL A 15 15.14 0.75 -9.20
C VAL A 15 15.95 2.04 -9.09
N ASP A 16 17.22 1.97 -9.46
CA ASP A 16 18.15 3.09 -9.36
C ASP A 16 17.68 4.25 -10.26
N ALA A 17 17.99 5.47 -9.84
CA ALA A 17 17.66 6.65 -10.64
C ALA A 17 18.30 6.60 -12.05
N ALA A 18 19.42 5.88 -12.20
CA ALA A 18 20.05 5.61 -13.48
C ALA A 18 19.18 4.71 -14.39
N ASP A 19 18.54 3.69 -13.81
CA ASP A 19 17.65 2.78 -14.53
C ASP A 19 16.38 3.52 -15.04
N LEU A 20 15.95 4.57 -14.35
CA LEU A 20 14.77 5.35 -14.71
C LEU A 20 15.03 6.40 -15.80
N THR A 21 16.28 6.83 -16.01
CA THR A 21 16.61 7.84 -17.05
C THR A 21 16.65 7.25 -18.45
N ALA A 22 16.94 5.98 -18.58
CA ALA A 22 17.10 5.26 -19.84
C ALA A 22 15.78 4.58 -20.32
N VAL A 23 14.72 4.55 -19.49
CA VAL A 23 13.42 3.90 -19.80
C VAL A 23 12.76 4.46 -21.06
N ASN A 24 13.06 5.71 -21.46
CA ASN A 24 12.54 6.29 -22.70
C ASN A 24 13.10 5.64 -23.98
N GLU A 25 14.23 4.93 -23.87
CA GLU A 25 14.93 4.37 -25.02
C GLU A 25 15.03 2.84 -24.95
N ASN A 26 14.71 2.24 -23.77
CA ASN A 26 14.93 0.82 -23.57
C ASN A 26 13.72 0.11 -22.91
N PRO A 27 12.96 -0.73 -23.66
CA PRO A 27 11.85 -1.51 -23.11
C PRO A 27 12.22 -2.42 -21.93
N ALA A 28 13.49 -2.86 -21.83
CA ALA A 28 13.95 -3.73 -20.75
C ALA A 28 13.90 -3.06 -19.37
N GLU A 29 14.01 -1.73 -19.33
CA GLU A 29 13.96 -0.99 -18.07
C GLU A 29 12.52 -0.86 -17.55
N PHE A 30 11.54 -0.62 -18.43
CA PHE A 30 10.14 -0.69 -18.04
C PHE A 30 9.77 -2.08 -17.53
N GLU A 31 10.30 -3.15 -18.16
CA GLU A 31 10.09 -4.52 -17.72
C GLU A 31 10.62 -4.74 -16.29
N ALA A 32 11.79 -4.20 -15.96
CA ALA A 32 12.35 -4.28 -14.62
C ALA A 32 11.45 -3.59 -13.58
N ILE A 33 10.96 -2.38 -13.89
CA ILE A 33 9.98 -1.65 -13.06
C ILE A 33 8.70 -2.47 -12.89
N TYR A 34 8.15 -2.97 -13.99
CA TYR A 34 6.92 -3.75 -13.98
C TYR A 34 7.07 -4.98 -13.08
N ARG A 35 8.14 -5.78 -13.25
CA ARG A 35 8.41 -6.96 -12.44
C ARG A 35 8.58 -6.63 -10.95
N ALA A 36 9.25 -5.51 -10.64
CA ALA A 36 9.48 -5.10 -9.26
C ALA A 36 8.21 -4.66 -8.54
N TYR A 37 7.28 -4.03 -9.25
CA TYR A 37 6.15 -3.35 -8.62
C TYR A 37 4.77 -3.92 -8.93
N ILE A 38 4.62 -4.85 -9.88
CA ILE A 38 3.31 -5.40 -10.25
C ILE A 38 2.59 -6.03 -9.04
N GLN A 39 3.27 -6.87 -8.27
CA GLN A 39 2.70 -7.53 -7.10
C GLN A 39 2.40 -6.58 -5.94
N PRO A 40 3.30 -5.67 -5.53
CA PRO A 40 3.01 -4.65 -4.53
C PRO A 40 1.81 -3.77 -4.90
N VAL A 41 1.72 -3.30 -6.15
CA VAL A 41 0.60 -2.47 -6.62
C VAL A 41 -0.70 -3.26 -6.63
N PHE A 42 -0.68 -4.48 -7.14
CA PHE A 42 -1.85 -5.36 -7.15
C PHE A 42 -2.37 -5.64 -5.72
N ARG A 43 -1.49 -6.04 -4.79
CA ARG A 43 -1.87 -6.27 -3.39
C ARG A 43 -2.47 -5.03 -2.74
N TYR A 44 -1.87 -3.87 -2.99
CA TYR A 44 -2.39 -2.60 -2.50
C TYR A 44 -3.80 -2.33 -3.04
N LEU A 45 -4.02 -2.48 -4.34
CA LEU A 45 -5.31 -2.26 -4.98
C LEU A 45 -6.35 -3.29 -4.54
N CYS A 46 -6.00 -4.60 -4.44
CA CYS A 46 -6.88 -5.61 -3.88
C CYS A 46 -7.37 -5.25 -2.47
N ASN A 47 -6.43 -4.85 -1.60
CA ASN A 47 -6.78 -4.45 -0.24
C ASN A 47 -7.61 -3.17 -0.20
N ARG A 48 -7.47 -2.29 -1.20
CA ARG A 48 -8.17 -1.02 -1.26
C ARG A 48 -9.59 -1.14 -1.80
N VAL A 49 -9.80 -1.92 -2.86
CA VAL A 49 -11.09 -2.01 -3.57
C VAL A 49 -11.93 -3.22 -3.16
N GLY A 50 -11.30 -4.23 -2.54
CA GLY A 50 -12.00 -5.43 -2.06
C GLY A 50 -12.43 -6.42 -3.15
N ASP A 51 -12.23 -6.10 -4.42
CA ASP A 51 -12.55 -6.95 -5.56
C ASP A 51 -11.29 -7.26 -6.37
N ARG A 52 -11.06 -8.55 -6.62
CA ARG A 52 -9.85 -9.03 -7.30
C ARG A 52 -9.81 -8.60 -8.78
N GLN A 53 -10.94 -8.71 -9.46
CA GLN A 53 -11.02 -8.40 -10.89
C GLN A 53 -10.82 -6.89 -11.13
N GLU A 54 -11.46 -6.07 -10.31
CA GLU A 54 -11.28 -4.62 -10.34
C GLU A 54 -9.82 -4.23 -10.00
N ALA A 55 -9.21 -4.91 -9.03
CA ALA A 55 -7.81 -4.67 -8.70
C ALA A 55 -6.86 -5.03 -9.85
N GLU A 56 -7.12 -6.12 -10.59
CA GLU A 56 -6.35 -6.50 -11.79
C GLU A 56 -6.48 -5.42 -12.87
N GLU A 57 -7.69 -4.92 -13.12
CA GLU A 57 -7.93 -3.85 -14.09
C GLU A 57 -7.26 -2.54 -13.68
N LEU A 58 -7.42 -2.12 -12.42
CA LEU A 58 -6.79 -0.90 -11.91
C LEU A 58 -5.27 -1.00 -11.89
N THR A 59 -4.71 -2.19 -11.68
CA THR A 59 -3.28 -2.45 -11.78
C THR A 59 -2.80 -2.23 -13.21
N ALA A 60 -3.47 -2.81 -14.20
CA ALA A 60 -3.15 -2.59 -15.61
C ALA A 60 -3.25 -1.11 -15.99
N GLN A 61 -4.32 -0.43 -15.59
CA GLN A 61 -4.48 1.01 -15.82
C GLN A 61 -3.41 1.86 -15.13
N THR A 62 -2.91 1.42 -13.97
CA THR A 62 -1.82 2.08 -13.24
C THR A 62 -0.54 2.01 -14.06
N PHE A 63 -0.16 0.82 -14.55
CA PHE A 63 1.07 0.66 -15.32
C PHE A 63 1.00 1.29 -16.71
N LEU A 64 -0.17 1.34 -17.35
CA LEU A 64 -0.36 2.15 -18.56
C LEU A 64 -0.09 3.64 -18.29
N ALA A 65 -0.65 4.19 -17.21
CA ALA A 65 -0.41 5.58 -16.83
C ALA A 65 1.05 5.83 -16.41
N VAL A 66 1.72 4.85 -15.81
CA VAL A 66 3.16 4.91 -15.52
C VAL A 66 3.94 5.01 -16.83
N MET A 67 3.69 4.14 -17.80
CA MET A 67 4.37 4.14 -19.09
C MET A 67 4.22 5.47 -19.83
N GLU A 68 3.01 6.03 -19.82
CA GLU A 68 2.73 7.34 -20.47
C GLU A 68 3.43 8.52 -19.78
N ARG A 69 3.58 8.48 -18.45
CA ARG A 69 4.07 9.62 -17.64
C ARG A 69 5.53 9.51 -17.25
N LEU A 70 6.12 8.34 -17.40
CA LEU A 70 7.50 8.06 -17.02
C LEU A 70 8.51 8.99 -17.75
N PRO A 71 8.31 9.33 -19.04
CA PRO A 71 9.17 10.30 -19.75
C PRO A 71 9.25 11.67 -19.08
N ALA A 72 8.19 12.09 -18.39
CA ALA A 72 8.11 13.38 -17.70
C ALA A 72 8.41 13.27 -16.20
N TYR A 73 8.69 12.07 -15.70
CA TYR A 73 8.99 11.86 -14.28
C TYR A 73 10.32 12.53 -13.90
N LYS A 74 10.29 13.38 -12.90
CA LYS A 74 11.49 13.99 -12.33
C LYS A 74 12.07 13.08 -11.26
N HIS A 75 13.29 12.60 -11.50
CA HIS A 75 14.02 11.70 -10.59
C HIS A 75 14.37 12.42 -9.28
N ASN A 76 13.46 12.37 -8.31
CA ASN A 76 13.65 12.98 -6.98
C ASN A 76 13.94 11.95 -5.87
N GLY A 77 14.28 10.72 -6.25
CA GLY A 77 14.57 9.62 -5.32
C GLY A 77 13.34 8.97 -4.68
N HIS A 78 12.13 9.29 -5.13
CA HIS A 78 10.88 8.77 -4.54
C HIS A 78 9.97 8.10 -5.57
N PHE A 79 10.56 7.30 -6.47
CA PHE A 79 9.79 6.59 -7.51
C PHE A 79 8.62 5.76 -6.96
N PRO A 80 8.77 4.96 -5.88
CA PRO A 80 7.64 4.22 -5.32
C PRO A 80 6.51 5.16 -4.87
N ALA A 81 6.81 6.28 -4.23
CA ALA A 81 5.80 7.26 -3.83
C ALA A 81 5.02 7.82 -5.04
N TRP A 82 5.72 8.12 -6.14
CA TRP A 82 5.10 8.58 -7.39
C TRP A 82 4.22 7.49 -8.02
N LEU A 83 4.72 6.25 -8.12
CA LEU A 83 3.96 5.11 -8.64
C LEU A 83 2.68 4.86 -7.82
N PHE A 84 2.80 4.80 -6.49
CA PHE A 84 1.65 4.59 -5.63
C PHE A 84 0.70 5.79 -5.58
N SER A 85 1.15 7.00 -5.90
CA SER A 85 0.24 8.13 -6.11
C SER A 85 -0.68 7.89 -7.30
N ILE A 86 -0.18 7.29 -8.38
CA ILE A 86 -0.98 6.92 -9.56
C ILE A 86 -1.99 5.84 -9.20
N ALA A 87 -1.56 4.76 -8.53
CA ALA A 87 -2.45 3.68 -8.09
C ALA A 87 -3.58 4.21 -7.18
N ARG A 88 -3.23 5.09 -6.23
CA ARG A 88 -4.18 5.75 -5.33
C ARG A 88 -5.23 6.58 -6.08
N HIS A 89 -4.81 7.35 -7.09
CA HIS A 89 -5.73 8.11 -7.92
C HIS A 89 -6.68 7.19 -8.71
N LYS A 90 -6.16 6.07 -9.28
CA LYS A 90 -7.00 5.10 -9.98
C LYS A 90 -8.06 4.49 -9.08
N ALA A 91 -7.70 4.12 -7.84
CA ALA A 91 -8.65 3.63 -6.86
C ALA A 91 -9.69 4.70 -6.46
N ALA A 92 -9.27 5.95 -6.26
CA ALA A 92 -10.20 7.05 -5.96
C ALA A 92 -11.18 7.33 -7.13
N ASP A 93 -10.70 7.26 -8.37
CA ASP A 93 -11.54 7.39 -9.56
C ASP A 93 -12.57 6.25 -9.69
N TYR A 94 -12.16 5.03 -9.34
CA TYR A 94 -13.05 3.87 -9.26
C TYR A 94 -14.20 4.10 -8.27
N PHE A 95 -13.92 4.49 -7.03
CA PHE A 95 -14.95 4.79 -6.03
C PHE A 95 -15.87 5.94 -6.44
N ARG A 96 -15.32 7.00 -7.07
CA ARG A 96 -16.16 8.10 -7.59
C ARG A 96 -17.12 7.64 -8.68
N ARG A 97 -16.69 6.73 -9.57
CA ARG A 97 -17.58 6.16 -10.61
C ARG A 97 -18.68 5.29 -10.03
N LEU A 98 -18.40 4.57 -8.95
CA LEU A 98 -19.41 3.78 -8.23
C LEU A 98 -20.40 4.63 -7.43
N GLY A 99 -20.20 5.96 -7.33
CA GLY A 99 -20.99 6.83 -6.46
C GLY A 99 -20.81 6.49 -4.97
N ARG A 100 -19.75 5.76 -4.62
CA ARG A 100 -19.41 5.38 -3.25
C ARG A 100 -18.33 6.31 -2.74
N HIS A 101 -18.49 6.79 -1.51
CA HIS A 101 -17.40 7.39 -0.77
C HIS A 101 -16.38 6.29 -0.45
N PRO A 102 -15.06 6.57 -0.46
CA PRO A 102 -14.03 5.60 -0.06
C PRO A 102 -14.26 4.99 1.34
N ASP A 103 -15.04 5.69 2.18
CA ASP A 103 -15.37 5.30 3.55
C ASP A 103 -16.66 4.45 3.66
N ALA A 104 -17.38 4.22 2.57
CA ALA A 104 -18.61 3.46 2.57
C ALA A 104 -18.36 2.06 1.99
N ASP A 105 -18.55 1.05 2.82
CA ASP A 105 -18.54 -0.38 2.49
C ASP A 105 -17.20 -0.93 1.97
N LEU A 106 -16.27 -1.16 2.88
CA LEU A 106 -15.30 -2.23 2.70
C LEU A 106 -16.11 -3.53 2.64
N ALA A 107 -16.12 -4.16 1.46
CA ALA A 107 -16.84 -5.40 1.23
C ALA A 107 -16.47 -6.43 2.30
N GLU A 108 -17.48 -7.16 2.78
CA GLU A 108 -17.35 -8.29 3.73
C GLU A 108 -16.42 -9.42 3.21
N ASP A 109 -15.99 -9.35 1.95
CA ASP A 109 -15.03 -10.24 1.30
C ASP A 109 -13.70 -9.53 1.05
N LEU A 110 -12.97 -9.21 2.11
CA LEU A 110 -11.53 -9.03 1.95
C LEU A 110 -10.95 -10.37 1.46
N PRO A 111 -10.11 -10.38 0.38
CA PRO A 111 -9.39 -11.57 0.01
C PRO A 111 -8.65 -12.06 1.25
N GLN A 112 -9.05 -13.21 1.77
CA GLN A 112 -8.34 -13.85 2.88
C GLN A 112 -6.87 -13.95 2.45
N PRO A 113 -5.90 -13.56 3.27
CA PRO A 113 -4.51 -13.83 2.98
C PRO A 113 -4.42 -15.32 2.68
N SER A 114 -3.94 -15.64 1.46
CA SER A 114 -3.75 -17.01 1.02
C SER A 114 -3.04 -17.74 2.15
N ALA A 115 -3.56 -18.90 2.53
CA ALA A 115 -3.23 -19.70 3.73
C ALA A 115 -1.78 -20.22 3.80
N GLU A 116 -0.84 -19.59 3.13
CA GLU A 116 0.59 -19.93 3.14
C GLU A 116 1.41 -19.19 4.20
N ASN A 117 0.83 -18.20 4.89
CA ASN A 117 1.46 -17.65 6.07
C ASN A 117 0.96 -18.41 7.30
N GLN A 118 1.76 -19.36 7.78
CA GLN A 118 1.69 -19.90 9.13
C GLN A 118 2.02 -18.76 10.12
N SER A 119 1.13 -17.78 10.24
CA SER A 119 1.13 -16.86 11.35
C SER A 119 0.56 -17.64 12.52
N GLY A 120 1.27 -17.68 13.65
CA GLY A 120 0.82 -18.35 14.85
C GLY A 120 -0.35 -17.63 15.56
N PHE A 121 -1.16 -16.88 14.79
CA PHE A 121 -2.38 -16.23 15.24
C PHE A 121 -3.58 -17.16 15.01
N ASP A 122 -4.47 -17.24 16.00
CA ASP A 122 -5.75 -17.92 15.87
C ASP A 122 -6.65 -17.18 14.86
N ASP A 123 -7.49 -17.94 14.14
CA ASP A 123 -8.46 -17.39 13.20
C ASP A 123 -9.36 -16.30 13.83
N THR A 124 -9.63 -16.42 15.13
CA THR A 124 -10.40 -15.44 15.90
C THR A 124 -9.64 -14.13 16.08
N GLU A 125 -8.36 -14.19 16.40
CA GLU A 125 -7.49 -13.00 16.52
C GLU A 125 -7.37 -12.25 15.19
N LEU A 126 -7.23 -13.00 14.09
CA LEU A 126 -7.16 -12.41 12.74
C LEU A 126 -8.47 -11.70 12.35
N ARG A 127 -9.63 -12.29 12.67
CA ARG A 127 -10.94 -11.67 12.44
C ARG A 127 -11.12 -10.42 13.29
N ASN A 128 -10.77 -10.48 14.58
CA ASN A 128 -10.83 -9.35 15.50
C ASN A 128 -9.95 -8.20 14.97
N LEU A 129 -8.71 -8.49 14.57
CA LEU A 129 -7.81 -7.49 13.99
C LEU A 129 -8.37 -6.90 12.70
N SER A 130 -8.93 -7.72 11.82
CA SER A 130 -9.56 -7.26 10.57
C SER A 130 -10.71 -6.28 10.87
N THR A 131 -11.60 -6.65 11.82
CA THR A 131 -12.72 -5.80 12.24
C THR A 131 -12.22 -4.48 12.84
N LEU A 132 -11.18 -4.50 13.65
CA LEU A 132 -10.58 -3.29 14.21
C LEU A 132 -9.99 -2.39 13.13
N ILE A 133 -9.27 -2.97 12.15
CA ILE A 133 -8.69 -2.20 11.04
C ILE A 133 -9.79 -1.56 10.19
N THR A 134 -10.86 -2.28 9.87
CA THR A 134 -11.97 -1.75 9.07
C THR A 134 -12.75 -0.65 9.78
N SER A 135 -12.75 -0.64 11.12
CA SER A 135 -13.38 0.43 11.92
C SER A 135 -12.54 1.71 12.02
N LEU A 136 -11.29 1.70 11.54
CA LEU A 136 -10.43 2.88 11.58
C LEU A 136 -10.87 3.94 10.57
N PRO A 137 -10.57 5.23 10.81
CA PRO A 137 -10.67 6.26 9.79
C PRO A 137 -9.84 5.89 8.55
N GLU A 138 -10.33 6.24 7.36
CA GLU A 138 -9.71 5.89 6.09
C GLU A 138 -8.23 6.32 5.98
N ASP A 139 -7.88 7.49 6.51
CA ASP A 139 -6.47 7.95 6.54
C ASP A 139 -5.56 7.03 7.36
N ASP A 140 -6.07 6.45 8.46
CA ASP A 140 -5.34 5.50 9.30
C ASP A 140 -5.24 4.14 8.59
N GLN A 141 -6.32 3.67 7.95
CA GLN A 141 -6.30 2.47 7.11
C GLN A 141 -5.32 2.62 5.95
N GLU A 142 -5.35 3.76 5.26
CA GLU A 142 -4.45 4.05 4.15
C GLU A 142 -2.98 4.04 4.59
N LEU A 143 -2.68 4.58 5.77
CA LEU A 143 -1.33 4.54 6.33
C LEU A 143 -0.86 3.11 6.57
N LEU A 144 -1.72 2.22 7.08
CA LEU A 144 -1.43 0.80 7.24
C LEU A 144 -1.23 0.11 5.88
N ARG A 145 -2.10 0.35 4.89
CA ARG A 145 -1.97 -0.20 3.53
C ARG A 145 -0.63 0.20 2.90
N LEU A 146 -0.29 1.48 2.94
CA LEU A 146 0.97 1.97 2.38
C LEU A 146 2.18 1.35 3.09
N ARG A 147 2.13 1.19 4.40
CA ARG A 147 3.26 0.65 5.16
C ARG A 147 3.40 -0.86 5.06
N TYR A 148 2.31 -1.62 5.19
CA TYR A 148 2.35 -3.07 5.36
C TYR A 148 1.94 -3.87 4.11
N VAL A 149 1.07 -3.32 3.26
CA VAL A 149 0.64 -3.99 2.02
C VAL A 149 1.48 -3.53 0.84
N ALA A 150 1.65 -2.21 0.69
CA ALA A 150 2.51 -1.60 -0.33
C ALA A 150 3.99 -1.59 0.09
N GLU A 151 4.32 -1.88 1.33
CA GLU A 151 5.66 -1.96 1.92
C GLU A 151 6.50 -0.68 1.74
N LEU A 152 5.89 0.50 1.66
CA LEU A 152 6.59 1.76 1.49
C LEU A 152 7.39 2.12 2.74
N SER A 153 8.58 2.68 2.54
CA SER A 153 9.38 3.29 3.60
C SER A 153 8.70 4.54 4.16
N PHE A 154 9.09 4.98 5.34
CA PHE A 154 8.58 6.23 5.91
C PHE A 154 8.89 7.47 5.06
N ALA A 155 10.03 7.46 4.36
CA ALA A 155 10.39 8.53 3.44
C ALA A 155 9.47 8.57 2.22
N GLU A 156 9.14 7.42 1.63
CA GLU A 156 8.22 7.29 0.51
C GLU A 156 6.79 7.67 0.90
N ILE A 157 6.30 7.21 2.08
CA ILE A 157 4.99 7.61 2.59
C ILE A 157 4.94 9.12 2.85
N SER A 158 6.00 9.68 3.43
CA SER A 158 6.16 11.12 3.66
C SER A 158 6.05 11.91 2.35
N ALA A 159 6.78 11.47 1.31
CA ALA A 159 6.74 12.08 -0.01
C ALA A 159 5.35 11.97 -0.65
N LEU A 160 4.71 10.80 -0.56
CA LEU A 160 3.37 10.54 -1.12
C LEU A 160 2.29 11.37 -0.44
N GLN A 161 2.34 11.50 0.89
CA GLN A 161 1.32 12.22 1.67
C GLN A 161 1.62 13.72 1.84
N GLY A 162 2.80 14.20 1.44
CA GLY A 162 3.25 15.59 1.68
C GLY A 162 3.41 15.91 3.18
N ARG A 163 3.71 14.92 4.03
CA ARG A 163 3.83 15.05 5.49
C ARG A 163 5.29 14.85 5.92
N LYS A 164 5.69 15.42 7.06
CA LYS A 164 7.02 15.16 7.64
C LYS A 164 7.17 13.70 8.06
N ILE A 165 8.35 13.10 7.84
CA ILE A 165 8.65 11.69 8.18
C ILE A 165 8.31 11.40 9.65
N ASP A 166 8.70 12.30 10.58
CA ASP A 166 8.43 12.09 12.01
C ASP A 166 6.94 12.14 12.34
N ALA A 167 6.15 12.93 11.60
CA ALA A 167 4.70 12.96 11.77
C ALA A 167 4.08 11.64 11.31
N VAL A 168 4.54 11.07 10.18
CA VAL A 168 4.10 9.76 9.67
C VAL A 168 4.44 8.66 10.69
N LYS A 169 5.70 8.62 11.16
CA LYS A 169 6.13 7.66 12.21
C LYS A 169 5.28 7.76 13.46
N LYS A 170 5.11 8.96 14.00
CA LYS A 170 4.34 9.19 15.23
C LYS A 170 2.88 8.77 15.06
N THR A 171 2.27 9.03 13.92
CA THR A 171 0.89 8.60 13.63
C THR A 171 0.81 7.07 13.59
N LEU A 172 1.71 6.40 12.86
CA LEU A 172 1.70 4.94 12.76
C LEU A 172 1.91 4.27 14.12
N TYR A 173 2.91 4.69 14.89
CA TYR A 173 3.17 4.07 16.20
C TYR A 173 2.02 4.27 17.20
N ARG A 174 1.35 5.43 17.18
CA ARG A 174 0.14 5.64 18.01
C ARG A 174 -1.01 4.75 17.56
N LEU A 175 -1.18 4.58 16.26
CA LEU A 175 -2.19 3.70 15.68
C LEU A 175 -1.96 2.24 16.10
N LEU A 176 -0.73 1.73 15.96
CA LEU A 176 -0.38 0.38 16.37
C LEU A 176 -0.59 0.14 17.87
N ALA A 177 -0.18 1.09 18.72
CA ALA A 177 -0.39 0.99 20.16
C ALA A 177 -1.90 0.98 20.53
N ARG A 178 -2.74 1.72 19.79
CA ARG A 178 -4.20 1.70 19.96
C ARG A 178 -4.78 0.35 19.57
N LEU A 179 -4.39 -0.21 18.42
CA LEU A 179 -4.83 -1.51 17.95
C LEU A 179 -4.43 -2.63 18.92
N GLN A 180 -3.17 -2.62 19.39
CA GLN A 180 -2.69 -3.58 20.36
C GLN A 180 -3.55 -3.57 21.64
N LYS A 181 -3.81 -2.38 22.20
CA LYS A 181 -4.65 -2.24 23.39
C LYS A 181 -6.08 -2.75 23.18
N GLN A 182 -6.65 -2.54 21.98
CA GLN A 182 -8.00 -3.00 21.65
C GLN A 182 -8.04 -4.52 21.47
N MET A 183 -6.98 -5.14 20.94
CA MET A 183 -6.84 -6.59 20.84
C MET A 183 -6.76 -7.21 22.23
N GLU A 184 -5.88 -6.70 23.12
CA GLU A 184 -5.75 -7.16 24.49
C GLU A 184 -7.08 -7.10 25.26
N ALA A 185 -7.87 -6.05 25.05
CA ALA A 185 -9.18 -5.89 25.70
C ALA A 185 -10.29 -6.79 25.12
N ALA A 186 -10.09 -7.35 23.93
CA ALA A 186 -11.04 -8.28 23.31
C ALA A 186 -10.78 -9.75 23.73
N ASP A 187 -9.60 -10.03 24.29
CA ASP A 187 -9.18 -11.35 24.78
C ASP A 187 -9.50 -11.55 26.29
N GLU A 188 -9.95 -10.50 27.01
CA GLU A 188 -10.43 -10.55 28.40
C GLU A 188 -11.93 -10.83 28.51
#